data_4efe8547ccc37c571c4f5f2bb752ec25
#
_entry.id   4efe8547ccc37c571c4f5f2bb752ec25
#
_cell.length_a   1.000
_cell.length_b   1.000
_cell.length_c   1.000
_cell.angle_alpha   90.00
_cell.angle_beta   90.00
_cell.angle_gamma   90.00
#
_symmetry.space_group_name_H-M   'P 1'
#
loop_
_entity.id
_entity.type
_entity.pdbx_description
1 polymer ?
#
loop_
_entity_poly.entity_id
_entity_poly.type
_entity_poly.pdbx_seq_one_letter_code
_entity_poly.pdbx_strand_id
1 'polypeptide(L)'
;VGSEMCIRDRYGWTFKWMLIGMLFVTFLGIRFKRMKPERPHWLLVGANLLIALAAWSVCRASFGGGYLAEAAFFVGVMPTATAAPVVMGLLGGSVEFMLTALLLTNGIICILLPFILPMVVGRGGFEIYLSVAQNIALVMLLPLALALAARRFYPRAIAWPRKLKDVTFGVWVVILVLIAANASYDISSRDGISERVLEQIGALSLLICALNFGLGHLLGGKARSAECSQALGQKN
;
A
#
# COMPACT_ATOMS: atom_id res chain seq x y z
N VAL A 1 -5.70 -4.10 -31.79
CA VAL A 1 -4.78 -3.24 -31.01
C VAL A 1 -5.51 -2.06 -30.37
N GLY A 2 -6.51 -1.45 -31.03
CA GLY A 2 -7.22 -0.28 -30.49
C GLY A 2 -8.28 -0.59 -29.42
N SER A 3 -8.97 -1.72 -29.49
CA SER A 3 -10.05 -2.09 -28.56
C SER A 3 -9.53 -2.58 -27.20
N GLU A 4 -8.39 -3.23 -27.17
CA GLU A 4 -7.80 -3.79 -25.94
C GLU A 4 -7.19 -2.69 -25.04
N MET A 5 -6.60 -1.65 -25.66
CA MET A 5 -6.08 -0.49 -24.94
C MET A 5 -7.21 0.31 -24.27
N CYS A 6 -8.37 0.42 -24.92
CA CYS A 6 -9.55 1.11 -24.39
C CYS A 6 -10.20 0.38 -23.19
N ILE A 7 -10.16 -0.96 -23.18
CA ILE A 7 -10.67 -1.77 -22.07
C ILE A 7 -9.74 -1.63 -20.84
N ARG A 8 -8.43 -1.71 -21.02
CA ARG A 8 -7.42 -1.60 -19.98
C ARG A 8 -7.48 -0.23 -19.26
N ASP A 9 -7.60 0.86 -20.02
CA ASP A 9 -7.74 2.21 -19.45
C ASP A 9 -9.04 2.37 -18.67
N ARG A 10 -10.13 1.76 -19.13
CA ARG A 10 -11.43 1.82 -18.47
C ARG A 10 -11.45 1.10 -17.12
N TYR A 11 -10.83 -0.10 -17.03
CA TYR A 11 -10.74 -0.84 -15.76
C TYR A 11 -9.78 -0.19 -14.77
N GLY A 12 -8.65 0.35 -15.24
CA GLY A 12 -7.71 1.10 -14.40
C GLY A 12 -8.36 2.32 -13.75
N TRP A 13 -9.23 3.01 -14.51
CA TRP A 13 -9.97 4.16 -14.01
C TRP A 13 -11.00 3.76 -12.95
N THR A 14 -11.79 2.70 -13.20
CA THR A 14 -12.80 2.18 -12.25
C THR A 14 -12.16 1.76 -10.94
N PHE A 15 -11.05 1.03 -10.99
CA PHE A 15 -10.28 0.61 -9.82
C PHE A 15 -9.81 1.80 -8.97
N LYS A 16 -9.28 2.84 -9.60
CA LYS A 16 -8.83 4.06 -8.91
C LYS A 16 -9.95 4.73 -8.14
N TRP A 17 -11.16 4.83 -8.73
CA TRP A 17 -12.31 5.44 -8.07
C TRP A 17 -12.88 4.58 -6.96
N MET A 18 -12.87 3.25 -7.11
CA MET A 18 -13.24 2.33 -6.04
C MET A 18 -12.31 2.47 -4.82
N LEU A 19 -10.99 2.59 -5.04
CA LEU A 19 -10.03 2.86 -3.99
C LEU A 19 -10.27 4.22 -3.31
N ILE A 20 -10.49 5.27 -4.08
CA ILE A 20 -10.81 6.61 -3.57
C ILE A 20 -12.07 6.58 -2.72
N GLY A 21 -13.14 5.91 -3.18
CA GLY A 21 -14.39 5.76 -2.44
C GLY A 21 -14.21 4.99 -1.12
N MET A 22 -13.45 3.89 -1.14
CA MET A 22 -13.14 3.10 0.04
C MET A 22 -12.31 3.91 1.06
N LEU A 23 -11.29 4.62 0.59
CA LEU A 23 -10.47 5.50 1.43
C LEU A 23 -11.28 6.66 2.00
N PHE A 24 -12.19 7.26 1.21
CA PHE A 24 -13.09 8.30 1.68
C PHE A 24 -13.93 7.84 2.87
N VAL A 25 -14.58 6.67 2.76
CA VAL A 25 -15.37 6.09 3.86
C VAL A 25 -14.48 5.81 5.07
N THR A 26 -13.29 5.26 4.86
CA THR A 26 -12.32 5.00 5.94
C THR A 26 -11.93 6.28 6.65
N PHE A 27 -11.59 7.34 5.92
CA PHE A 27 -11.17 8.64 6.48
C PHE A 27 -12.30 9.38 7.18
N LEU A 28 -13.57 9.17 6.80
CA LEU A 28 -14.73 9.69 7.55
C LEU A 28 -14.77 9.16 8.99
N GLY A 29 -14.33 7.93 9.22
CA GLY A 29 -14.28 7.29 10.54
C GLY A 29 -13.14 7.76 11.45
N ILE A 30 -12.15 8.45 10.91
CA ILE A 30 -10.94 8.82 11.65
C ILE A 30 -11.22 9.87 12.73
N ARG A 31 -10.79 9.60 13.95
CA ARG A 31 -10.79 10.55 15.05
C ARG A 31 -9.44 11.23 15.16
N PHE A 32 -9.16 12.24 14.34
CA PHE A 32 -7.86 12.94 14.27
C PHE A 32 -7.32 13.39 15.65
N LYS A 33 -8.20 13.77 16.58
CA LYS A 33 -7.80 14.16 17.95
C LYS A 33 -7.17 13.01 18.76
N ARG A 34 -7.41 11.76 18.39
CA ARG A 34 -6.86 10.56 19.04
C ARG A 34 -5.63 9.99 18.33
N MET A 35 -5.33 10.48 17.14
CA MET A 35 -4.17 10.08 16.37
C MET A 35 -2.94 10.81 16.92
N LYS A 36 -2.13 10.09 17.68
CA LYS A 36 -0.85 10.60 18.18
C LYS A 36 0.25 9.75 17.58
N PRO A 37 1.20 10.34 16.83
CA PRO A 37 2.41 9.62 16.42
C PRO A 37 3.18 9.18 17.67
N GLU A 38 3.34 7.86 17.82
CA GLU A 38 4.14 7.23 18.85
C GLU A 38 5.50 6.80 18.27
N ARG A 39 6.49 6.51 19.11
CA ARG A 39 7.81 6.01 18.66
C ARG A 39 7.71 4.82 17.69
N PRO A 40 6.85 3.81 17.92
CA PRO A 40 6.72 2.69 16.99
C PRO A 40 6.36 3.10 15.56
N HIS A 41 5.57 4.16 15.37
CA HIS A 41 5.22 4.61 14.02
C HIS A 41 6.44 5.05 13.20
N TRP A 42 7.37 5.77 13.82
CA TRP A 42 8.61 6.19 13.16
C TRP A 42 9.55 5.01 12.89
N LEU A 43 9.58 4.05 13.81
CA LEU A 43 10.31 2.80 13.61
C LEU A 43 9.73 2.00 12.43
N LEU A 44 8.40 1.96 12.28
CA LEU A 44 7.74 1.30 11.15
C LEU A 44 8.10 1.95 9.81
N VAL A 45 8.11 3.28 9.73
CA VAL A 45 8.54 4.01 8.53
C VAL A 45 9.99 3.71 8.20
N GLY A 46 10.88 3.80 9.19
CA GLY A 46 12.30 3.50 9.02
C GLY A 46 12.54 2.05 8.60
N ALA A 47 11.88 1.10 9.27
CA ALA A 47 11.97 -0.33 8.95
C ALA A 47 11.47 -0.64 7.53
N ASN A 48 10.37 0.00 7.11
CA ASN A 48 9.84 -0.19 5.76
C ASN A 48 10.86 0.21 4.69
N LEU A 49 11.51 1.36 4.85
CA LEU A 49 12.53 1.84 3.92
C LEU A 49 13.81 0.98 3.98
N LEU A 50 14.24 0.63 5.20
CA LEU A 50 15.44 -0.20 5.38
C LEU A 50 15.27 -1.60 4.79
N ILE A 51 14.12 -2.24 4.98
CA ILE A 51 13.83 -3.56 4.41
C ILE A 51 13.83 -3.47 2.88
N ALA A 52 13.19 -2.44 2.31
CA ALA A 52 13.15 -2.24 0.87
C ALA A 52 14.55 -2.08 0.26
N LEU A 53 15.37 -1.21 0.85
CA LEU A 53 16.74 -0.97 0.39
C LEU A 53 17.66 -2.16 0.63
N ALA A 54 17.51 -2.85 1.77
CA ALA A 54 18.29 -4.05 2.07
C ALA A 54 17.95 -5.19 1.11
N ALA A 55 16.65 -5.46 0.88
CA ALA A 55 16.20 -6.48 -0.05
C ALA A 55 16.68 -6.18 -1.48
N TRP A 56 16.56 -4.93 -1.92
CA TRP A 56 17.10 -4.48 -3.20
C TRP A 56 18.61 -4.70 -3.31
N SER A 57 19.37 -4.26 -2.30
CA SER A 57 20.83 -4.37 -2.30
C SER A 57 21.31 -5.82 -2.30
N VAL A 58 20.67 -6.68 -1.50
CA VAL A 58 20.96 -8.12 -1.43
C VAL A 58 20.64 -8.78 -2.78
N CYS A 59 19.48 -8.54 -3.35
CA CYS A 59 19.11 -9.11 -4.64
C CYS A 59 20.05 -8.61 -5.75
N ARG A 60 20.42 -7.34 -5.74
CA ARG A 60 21.36 -6.76 -6.71
C ARG A 60 22.75 -7.39 -6.62
N ALA A 61 23.24 -7.60 -5.41
CA ALA A 61 24.56 -8.21 -5.17
C ALA A 61 24.56 -9.70 -5.56
N SER A 62 23.48 -10.43 -5.27
CA SER A 62 23.40 -11.89 -5.49
C SER A 62 23.08 -12.27 -6.94
N PHE A 63 22.27 -11.47 -7.64
CA PHE A 63 21.75 -11.78 -8.97
C PHE A 63 22.18 -10.79 -10.07
N GLY A 64 23.08 -9.86 -9.75
CA GLY A 64 23.66 -8.93 -10.73
C GLY A 64 22.77 -7.77 -11.15
N GLY A 65 21.72 -7.47 -10.40
CA GLY A 65 20.72 -6.46 -10.75
C GLY A 65 19.62 -7.01 -11.68
N GLY A 66 18.67 -6.14 -12.06
CA GLY A 66 17.56 -6.49 -12.92
C GLY A 66 16.24 -6.67 -12.18
N TYR A 67 15.28 -7.39 -12.80
CA TYR A 67 13.88 -7.47 -12.35
C TYR A 67 13.69 -7.97 -10.91
N LEU A 68 14.55 -8.88 -10.42
CA LEU A 68 14.43 -9.38 -9.03
C LEU A 68 14.77 -8.32 -7.99
N ALA A 69 15.81 -7.52 -8.25
CA ALA A 69 16.18 -6.44 -7.34
C ALA A 69 15.10 -5.35 -7.33
N GLU A 70 14.60 -4.98 -8.50
CA GLU A 70 13.49 -4.02 -8.62
C GLU A 70 12.22 -4.54 -7.91
N ALA A 71 11.85 -5.82 -8.13
CA ALA A 71 10.72 -6.45 -7.46
C ALA A 71 10.89 -6.46 -5.94
N ALA A 72 12.08 -6.81 -5.43
CA ALA A 72 12.39 -6.79 -4.00
C ALA A 72 12.19 -5.39 -3.39
N PHE A 73 12.65 -4.36 -4.10
CA PHE A 73 12.43 -2.99 -3.67
C PHE A 73 10.94 -2.63 -3.63
N PHE A 74 10.21 -2.88 -4.72
CA PHE A 74 8.79 -2.54 -4.79
C PHE A 74 7.98 -3.26 -3.71
N VAL A 75 8.17 -4.57 -3.53
CA VAL A 75 7.50 -5.34 -2.47
C VAL A 75 7.84 -4.78 -1.09
N GLY A 76 9.10 -4.43 -0.85
CA GLY A 76 9.56 -3.89 0.43
C GLY A 76 9.03 -2.49 0.73
N VAL A 77 9.05 -1.57 -0.25
CA VAL A 77 8.73 -0.16 -0.05
C VAL A 77 7.22 0.13 0.04
N MET A 78 6.37 -0.78 -0.45
CA MET A 78 4.93 -0.59 -0.38
C MET A 78 4.49 -0.16 1.01
N PRO A 79 3.66 0.88 1.12
CA PRO A 79 3.20 1.38 2.42
C PRO A 79 2.14 0.45 3.04
N THR A 80 1.77 0.74 4.29
CA THR A 80 0.73 0.02 5.03
C THR A 80 -0.58 -0.04 4.23
N ALA A 81 -1.17 -1.24 4.13
CA ALA A 81 -2.41 -1.46 3.39
C ALA A 81 -3.60 -0.73 4.01
N THR A 82 -4.48 -0.23 3.14
CA THR A 82 -5.73 0.43 3.54
C THR A 82 -6.69 -0.48 4.31
N ALA A 83 -6.58 -1.80 4.10
CA ALA A 83 -7.34 -2.81 4.83
C ALA A 83 -6.82 -3.06 6.26
N ALA A 84 -5.55 -2.74 6.54
CA ALA A 84 -4.92 -3.07 7.82
C ALA A 84 -5.66 -2.52 9.06
N PRO A 85 -6.20 -1.28 9.07
CA PRO A 85 -7.03 -0.80 10.18
C PRO A 85 -8.32 -1.60 10.38
N VAL A 86 -8.93 -2.09 9.29
CA VAL A 86 -10.14 -2.92 9.35
C VAL A 86 -9.83 -4.28 9.96
N VAL A 87 -8.77 -4.92 9.48
CA VAL A 87 -8.29 -6.21 10.01
C VAL A 87 -7.94 -6.07 11.49
N MET A 88 -7.21 -5.02 11.87
CA MET A 88 -6.85 -4.78 13.28
C MET A 88 -8.10 -4.58 14.15
N GLY A 89 -9.10 -3.89 13.66
CA GLY A 89 -10.39 -3.74 14.36
C GLY A 89 -11.10 -5.07 14.58
N LEU A 90 -11.01 -6.03 13.64
CA LEU A 90 -11.54 -7.39 13.79
C LEU A 90 -10.75 -8.21 14.82
N LEU A 91 -9.44 -7.99 14.92
CA LEU A 91 -8.55 -8.63 15.88
C LEU A 91 -8.62 -7.99 17.29
N GLY A 92 -9.43 -6.95 17.48
CA GLY A 92 -9.58 -6.27 18.77
C GLY A 92 -8.43 -5.32 19.13
N GLY A 93 -7.54 -5.01 18.19
CA GLY A 93 -6.44 -4.08 18.40
C GLY A 93 -6.82 -2.61 18.15
N SER A 94 -5.83 -1.71 18.26
CA SER A 94 -6.04 -0.27 18.13
C SER A 94 -6.16 0.18 16.68
N VAL A 95 -7.38 0.49 16.24
CA VAL A 95 -7.67 1.05 14.91
C VAL A 95 -7.04 2.44 14.76
N GLU A 96 -7.03 3.27 15.82
CA GLU A 96 -6.44 4.59 15.79
C GLU A 96 -4.91 4.54 15.56
N PHE A 97 -4.23 3.58 16.18
CA PHE A 97 -2.81 3.33 15.94
C PHE A 97 -2.57 2.95 14.47
N MET A 98 -3.35 2.00 13.95
CA MET A 98 -3.23 1.54 12.56
C MET A 98 -3.50 2.65 11.53
N LEU A 99 -4.49 3.50 11.79
CA LEU A 99 -4.78 4.66 10.94
C LEU A 99 -3.63 5.67 10.95
N THR A 100 -3.00 5.88 12.13
CA THR A 100 -1.81 6.74 12.24
C THR A 100 -0.64 6.14 11.45
N ALA A 101 -0.39 4.84 11.58
CA ALA A 101 0.63 4.12 10.82
C ALA A 101 0.37 4.23 9.30
N LEU A 102 -0.88 3.99 8.87
CA LEU A 102 -1.31 4.13 7.48
C LEU A 102 -0.98 5.51 6.91
N LEU A 103 -1.40 6.58 7.59
CA LEU A 103 -1.21 7.94 7.10
C LEU A 103 0.27 8.34 7.07
N LEU A 104 1.03 7.98 8.09
CA LEU A 104 2.45 8.29 8.15
C LEU A 104 3.26 7.52 7.09
N THR A 105 3.06 6.20 6.99
CA THR A 105 3.80 5.39 6.02
C THR A 105 3.46 5.80 4.60
N ASN A 106 2.19 5.94 4.26
CA ASN A 106 1.77 6.36 2.93
C ASN A 106 2.26 7.78 2.60
N GLY A 107 2.11 8.74 3.53
CA GLY A 107 2.53 10.13 3.33
C GLY A 107 4.03 10.26 3.11
N ILE A 108 4.84 9.64 3.97
CA ILE A 108 6.29 9.72 3.88
C ILE A 108 6.81 8.99 2.65
N ILE A 109 6.31 7.79 2.36
CA ILE A 109 6.72 7.03 1.17
C ILE A 109 6.34 7.78 -0.10
N CYS A 110 5.15 8.38 -0.17
CA CYS A 110 4.74 9.19 -1.32
C CYS A 110 5.71 10.34 -1.60
N ILE A 111 6.24 10.98 -0.55
CA ILE A 111 7.22 12.07 -0.69
C ILE A 111 8.59 11.53 -1.09
N LEU A 112 9.03 10.41 -0.52
CA LEU A 112 10.37 9.87 -0.75
C LEU A 112 10.50 9.10 -2.07
N LEU A 113 9.42 8.50 -2.55
CA LEU A 113 9.43 7.61 -3.71
C LEU A 113 10.02 8.27 -4.97
N PRO A 114 9.69 9.53 -5.35
CA PRO A 114 10.27 10.18 -6.51
C PRO A 114 11.80 10.32 -6.47
N PHE A 115 12.37 10.39 -5.27
CA PHE A 115 13.82 10.52 -5.08
C PHE A 115 14.53 9.17 -5.06
N ILE A 116 13.87 8.13 -4.56
CA ILE A 116 14.47 6.79 -4.41
C ILE A 116 14.33 5.98 -5.71
N LEU A 117 13.22 6.08 -6.42
CA LEU A 117 12.96 5.32 -7.65
C LEU A 117 14.05 5.48 -8.72
N PRO A 118 14.57 6.70 -9.02
CA PRO A 118 15.65 6.87 -9.99
C PRO A 118 16.90 6.08 -9.64
N MET A 119 17.20 5.95 -8.33
CA MET A 119 18.37 5.22 -7.84
C MET A 119 18.22 3.72 -7.98
N VAL A 120 16.99 3.20 -7.82
CA VAL A 120 16.68 1.78 -7.83
C VAL A 120 16.50 1.25 -9.25
N VAL A 121 15.67 1.92 -10.03
CA VAL A 121 15.26 1.46 -11.37
C VAL A 121 16.27 1.90 -12.43
N GLY A 122 16.90 3.06 -12.26
CA GLY A 122 17.96 3.56 -13.15
C GLY A 122 17.49 3.84 -14.60
N ARG A 123 16.19 3.71 -14.88
CA ARG A 123 15.57 3.84 -16.21
C ARG A 123 14.39 4.76 -16.11
N GLY A 124 14.30 5.75 -16.97
CA GLY A 124 13.19 6.69 -17.02
C GLY A 124 13.58 8.10 -16.57
N GLY A 125 12.85 9.10 -17.06
CA GLY A 125 13.02 10.49 -16.69
C GLY A 125 12.36 10.78 -15.33
N PHE A 126 12.81 11.81 -14.66
CA PHE A 126 12.23 12.32 -13.40
C PHE A 126 10.72 12.56 -13.52
N GLU A 127 10.24 12.94 -14.71
CA GLU A 127 8.81 13.15 -15.00
C GLU A 127 7.95 11.90 -14.76
N ILE A 128 8.47 10.70 -15.11
CA ILE A 128 7.76 9.44 -14.89
C ILE A 128 7.60 9.18 -13.39
N TYR A 129 8.67 9.38 -12.62
CA TYR A 129 8.63 9.18 -11.16
C TYR A 129 7.73 10.19 -10.47
N LEU A 130 7.75 11.44 -10.94
CA LEU A 130 6.86 12.49 -10.45
C LEU A 130 5.39 12.16 -10.75
N SER A 131 5.09 11.67 -11.96
CA SER A 131 3.75 11.22 -12.35
C SER A 131 3.24 10.09 -11.46
N VAL A 132 4.07 9.11 -11.14
CA VAL A 132 3.73 8.02 -10.21
C VAL A 132 3.42 8.57 -8.82
N ALA A 133 4.27 9.45 -8.29
CA ALA A 133 4.07 10.07 -6.98
C ALA A 133 2.80 10.93 -6.94
N GLN A 134 2.53 11.70 -7.99
CA GLN A 134 1.31 12.49 -8.13
C GLN A 134 0.05 11.59 -8.12
N ASN A 135 0.08 10.46 -8.81
CA ASN A 135 -1.03 9.51 -8.81
C ASN A 135 -1.27 8.91 -7.42
N ILE A 136 -0.21 8.53 -6.70
CA ILE A 136 -0.30 8.01 -5.32
C ILE A 136 -0.85 9.11 -4.40
N ALA A 137 -0.31 10.34 -4.51
CA ALA A 137 -0.75 11.47 -3.73
C ALA A 137 -2.25 11.78 -3.98
N LEU A 138 -2.68 11.77 -5.23
CA LEU A 138 -4.06 12.01 -5.60
C LEU A 138 -5.00 10.96 -4.97
N VAL A 139 -4.67 9.67 -5.09
CA VAL A 139 -5.48 8.57 -4.53
C VAL A 139 -5.59 8.68 -3.02
N MET A 140 -4.59 9.23 -2.34
CA MET A 140 -4.58 9.38 -0.88
C MET A 140 -5.16 10.73 -0.42
N LEU A 141 -4.70 11.85 -1.01
CA LEU A 141 -5.05 13.19 -0.53
C LEU A 141 -6.47 13.62 -0.94
N LEU A 142 -6.93 13.20 -2.12
CA LEU A 142 -8.28 13.53 -2.58
C LEU A 142 -9.36 12.97 -1.64
N PRO A 143 -9.38 11.66 -1.30
CA PRO A 143 -10.39 11.14 -0.35
C PRO A 143 -10.24 11.72 1.05
N LEU A 144 -9.00 12.04 1.48
CA LEU A 144 -8.77 12.71 2.75
C LEU A 144 -9.38 14.12 2.77
N ALA A 145 -9.13 14.93 1.74
CA ALA A 145 -9.69 16.26 1.60
C ALA A 145 -11.23 16.23 1.55
N LEU A 146 -11.79 15.30 0.74
CA LEU A 146 -13.24 15.10 0.66
C LEU A 146 -13.84 14.68 2.01
N ALA A 147 -13.17 13.79 2.76
CA ALA A 147 -13.62 13.36 4.07
C ALA A 147 -13.59 14.51 5.09
N LEU A 148 -12.55 15.33 5.07
CA LEU A 148 -12.46 16.53 5.92
C LEU A 148 -13.55 17.53 5.57
N ALA A 149 -13.79 17.81 4.29
CA ALA A 149 -14.86 18.67 3.81
C ALA A 149 -16.24 18.13 4.22
N ALA A 150 -16.51 16.84 3.97
CA ALA A 150 -17.77 16.20 4.35
C ALA A 150 -18.01 16.28 5.87
N ARG A 151 -16.99 16.09 6.69
CA ARG A 151 -17.09 16.23 8.16
C ARG A 151 -17.38 17.67 8.60
N ARG A 152 -16.84 18.64 7.85
CA ARG A 152 -17.04 20.07 8.17
C ARG A 152 -18.46 20.54 7.79
N PHE A 153 -18.95 20.14 6.60
CA PHE A 153 -20.21 20.61 6.05
C PHE A 153 -21.39 19.68 6.36
N TYR A 154 -21.14 18.40 6.58
CA TYR A 154 -22.17 17.39 6.86
C TYR A 154 -21.73 16.46 8.01
N PRO A 155 -21.81 16.90 9.28
CA PRO A 155 -21.34 16.13 10.44
C PRO A 155 -21.96 14.72 10.58
N ARG A 156 -23.16 14.51 10.03
CA ARG A 156 -23.82 13.19 10.01
C ARG A 156 -23.04 12.14 9.23
N ALA A 157 -22.17 12.54 8.29
CA ALA A 157 -21.31 11.64 7.52
C ALA A 157 -20.31 10.86 8.41
N ILE A 158 -20.01 11.33 9.61
CA ILE A 158 -19.13 10.63 10.57
C ILE A 158 -19.69 9.26 10.98
N ALA A 159 -21.00 9.06 10.88
CA ALA A 159 -21.65 7.79 11.19
C ALA A 159 -21.65 6.79 10.01
N TRP A 160 -21.31 7.23 8.78
CA TRP A 160 -21.32 6.40 7.57
C TRP A 160 -20.39 5.19 7.64
N PRO A 161 -19.13 5.27 8.14
CA PRO A 161 -18.24 4.13 8.19
C PRO A 161 -18.82 2.93 8.94
N ARG A 162 -19.58 3.17 10.01
CA ARG A 162 -20.26 2.08 10.75
C ARG A 162 -21.38 1.43 9.94
N LYS A 163 -22.13 2.22 9.16
CA LYS A 163 -23.24 1.74 8.35
C LYS A 163 -22.76 1.05 7.07
N LEU A 164 -21.61 1.49 6.53
CA LEU A 164 -21.03 1.01 5.27
C LEU A 164 -19.92 -0.02 5.47
N LYS A 165 -19.74 -0.54 6.70
CA LYS A 165 -18.65 -1.50 7.01
C LYS A 165 -18.66 -2.69 6.06
N ASP A 166 -19.81 -3.34 5.90
CA ASP A 166 -19.94 -4.54 5.09
C ASP A 166 -19.80 -4.23 3.59
N VAL A 167 -20.36 -3.07 3.17
CA VAL A 167 -20.19 -2.59 1.77
C VAL A 167 -18.73 -2.30 1.48
N THR A 168 -18.03 -1.60 2.38
CA THR A 168 -16.61 -1.29 2.23
C THR A 168 -15.76 -2.56 2.16
N PHE A 169 -16.08 -3.55 2.97
CA PHE A 169 -15.44 -4.85 2.93
C PHE A 169 -15.71 -5.58 1.61
N GLY A 170 -16.96 -5.59 1.14
CA GLY A 170 -17.33 -6.17 -0.15
C GLY A 170 -16.60 -5.50 -1.32
N VAL A 171 -16.54 -4.16 -1.33
CA VAL A 171 -15.78 -3.39 -2.32
C VAL A 171 -14.29 -3.76 -2.28
N TRP A 172 -13.71 -3.92 -1.09
CA TRP A 172 -12.33 -4.34 -0.95
C TRP A 172 -12.08 -5.73 -1.56
N VAL A 173 -12.96 -6.71 -1.31
CA VAL A 173 -12.86 -8.05 -1.92
C VAL A 173 -12.94 -7.96 -3.45
N VAL A 174 -13.87 -7.17 -4.00
CA VAL A 174 -13.98 -6.95 -5.44
C VAL A 174 -12.68 -6.34 -6.01
N ILE A 175 -12.10 -5.37 -5.32
CA ILE A 175 -10.83 -4.76 -5.69
C ILE A 175 -9.71 -5.83 -5.76
N LEU A 176 -9.61 -6.72 -4.76
CA LEU A 176 -8.62 -7.80 -4.75
C LEU A 176 -8.79 -8.75 -5.93
N VAL A 177 -10.04 -9.12 -6.24
CA VAL A 177 -10.35 -9.98 -7.41
C VAL A 177 -9.95 -9.29 -8.72
N LEU A 178 -10.25 -7.99 -8.85
CA LEU A 178 -9.87 -7.23 -10.03
C LEU A 178 -8.35 -7.09 -10.18
N ILE A 179 -7.62 -6.88 -9.09
CA ILE A 179 -6.14 -6.86 -9.11
C ILE A 179 -5.60 -8.20 -9.55
N ALA A 180 -6.09 -9.29 -8.97
CA ALA A 180 -5.66 -10.65 -9.30
C ALA A 180 -5.96 -10.99 -10.78
N ALA A 181 -7.15 -10.62 -11.28
CA ALA A 181 -7.54 -10.82 -12.67
C ALA A 181 -6.64 -10.02 -13.63
N ASN A 182 -6.37 -8.74 -13.33
CA ASN A 182 -5.46 -7.92 -14.13
C ASN A 182 -4.04 -8.48 -14.14
N ALA A 183 -3.52 -8.88 -12.97
CA ALA A 183 -2.19 -9.49 -12.87
C ALA A 183 -2.11 -10.79 -13.66
N SER A 184 -3.13 -11.65 -13.57
CA SER A 184 -3.21 -12.90 -14.33
C SER A 184 -3.24 -12.64 -15.84
N TYR A 185 -4.04 -11.66 -16.28
CA TYR A 185 -4.11 -11.26 -17.68
C TYR A 185 -2.77 -10.70 -18.19
N ASP A 186 -2.14 -9.80 -17.42
CA ASP A 186 -0.85 -9.22 -17.81
C ASP A 186 0.26 -10.29 -17.91
N ILE A 187 0.23 -11.28 -17.03
CA ILE A 187 1.16 -12.43 -17.08
C ILE A 187 0.90 -13.28 -18.33
N SER A 188 -0.37 -13.60 -18.60
CA SER A 188 -0.75 -14.47 -19.73
C SER A 188 -0.59 -13.79 -21.09
N SER A 189 -0.68 -12.46 -21.16
CA SER A 189 -0.60 -11.70 -22.41
C SER A 189 0.83 -11.30 -22.81
N ARG A 190 1.79 -11.45 -21.90
CA ARG A 190 3.20 -11.14 -22.18
C ARG A 190 3.96 -12.41 -22.55
N ASP A 191 4.14 -12.65 -23.85
CA ASP A 191 5.04 -13.67 -24.35
C ASP A 191 6.45 -13.43 -23.82
N GLY A 192 7.00 -14.40 -23.06
CA GLY A 192 8.38 -14.37 -22.59
C GLY A 192 8.59 -14.19 -21.09
N ILE A 193 7.54 -14.09 -20.27
CA ILE A 193 7.69 -14.21 -18.82
C ILE A 193 7.86 -15.70 -18.48
N SER A 194 9.08 -16.09 -18.14
CA SER A 194 9.37 -17.47 -17.72
C SER A 194 8.66 -17.78 -16.39
N GLU A 195 8.06 -18.97 -16.27
CA GLU A 195 7.49 -19.47 -15.00
C GLU A 195 8.48 -19.35 -13.83
N ARG A 196 9.76 -19.60 -14.11
CA ARG A 196 10.84 -19.43 -13.12
C ARG A 196 10.92 -18.01 -12.55
N VAL A 197 10.70 -16.99 -13.38
CA VAL A 197 10.68 -15.58 -12.93
C VAL A 197 9.52 -15.33 -11.98
N LEU A 198 8.33 -15.87 -12.28
CA LEU A 198 7.16 -15.75 -11.43
C LEU A 198 7.36 -16.46 -10.08
N GLU A 199 7.92 -17.66 -10.11
CA GLU A 199 8.25 -18.41 -8.89
C GLU A 199 9.26 -17.64 -8.02
N GLN A 200 10.31 -17.08 -8.63
CA GLN A 200 11.31 -16.29 -7.91
C GLN A 200 10.72 -15.03 -7.27
N ILE A 201 9.90 -14.27 -8.00
CA ILE A 201 9.22 -13.08 -7.47
C ILE A 201 8.23 -13.48 -6.38
N GLY A 202 7.49 -14.57 -6.57
CA GLY A 202 6.55 -15.10 -5.56
C GLY A 202 7.25 -15.50 -4.28
N ALA A 203 8.31 -16.30 -4.36
CA ALA A 203 9.11 -16.73 -3.21
C ALA A 203 9.74 -15.53 -2.48
N LEU A 204 10.30 -14.58 -3.24
CA LEU A 204 10.88 -13.35 -2.70
C LEU A 204 9.82 -12.50 -1.98
N SER A 205 8.64 -12.36 -2.56
CA SER A 205 7.53 -11.60 -1.96
C SER A 205 7.06 -12.24 -0.66
N LEU A 206 6.95 -13.56 -0.60
CA LEU A 206 6.60 -14.30 0.62
C LEU A 206 7.67 -14.12 1.70
N LEU A 207 8.95 -14.18 1.34
CA LEU A 207 10.05 -13.97 2.27
C LEU A 207 10.03 -12.55 2.84
N ILE A 208 9.91 -11.52 2.00
CA ILE A 208 9.83 -10.13 2.43
C ILE A 208 8.59 -9.90 3.29
N CYS A 209 7.46 -10.51 2.95
CA CYS A 209 6.23 -10.45 3.74
C CYS A 209 6.45 -11.03 5.14
N ALA A 210 7.01 -12.23 5.24
CA ALA A 210 7.33 -12.88 6.52
C ALA A 210 8.29 -12.04 7.37
N LEU A 211 9.34 -11.47 6.75
CA LEU A 211 10.28 -10.55 7.42
C LEU A 211 9.58 -9.29 7.93
N ASN A 212 8.69 -8.69 7.14
CA ASN A 212 7.92 -7.52 7.56
C ASN A 212 7.02 -7.83 8.76
N PHE A 213 6.29 -8.95 8.75
CA PHE A 213 5.46 -9.37 9.89
C PHE A 213 6.30 -9.62 11.14
N GLY A 214 7.41 -10.35 11.01
CA GLY A 214 8.33 -10.68 12.11
C GLY A 214 8.98 -9.44 12.71
N LEU A 215 9.55 -8.57 11.87
CA LEU A 215 10.16 -7.32 12.33
C LEU A 215 9.13 -6.36 12.93
N GLY A 216 7.95 -6.25 12.35
CA GLY A 216 6.85 -5.47 12.92
C GLY A 216 6.49 -5.97 14.32
N HIS A 217 6.40 -7.28 14.52
CA HIS A 217 6.14 -7.89 15.82
C HIS A 217 7.21 -7.50 16.85
N LEU A 218 8.48 -7.58 16.47
CA LEU A 218 9.61 -7.22 17.33
C LEU A 218 9.62 -5.72 17.67
N LEU A 219 9.41 -4.86 16.68
CA LEU A 219 9.41 -3.39 16.86
C LEU A 219 8.26 -2.90 17.74
N GLY A 220 7.11 -3.57 17.70
CA GLY A 220 5.96 -3.24 18.54
C GLY A 220 6.14 -3.60 20.00
N GLY A 221 7.10 -4.48 20.32
CA GLY A 221 7.35 -4.96 21.68
C GLY A 221 6.10 -5.59 22.30
N LYS A 222 6.01 -5.58 23.64
CA LYS A 222 4.88 -6.21 24.36
C LYS A 222 3.55 -5.46 24.19
N ALA A 223 3.59 -4.16 23.95
CA ALA A 223 2.39 -3.32 23.97
C ALA A 223 1.71 -3.18 22.60
N ARG A 224 2.46 -3.25 21.49
CA ARG A 224 2.00 -2.95 20.14
C ARG A 224 2.46 -3.97 19.10
N SER A 225 2.79 -5.19 19.52
CA SER A 225 3.33 -6.22 18.61
C SER A 225 2.37 -6.58 17.48
N ALA A 226 1.09 -6.74 17.76
CA ALA A 226 0.08 -7.08 16.77
C ALA A 226 -0.13 -5.92 15.78
N GLU A 227 -0.28 -4.69 16.29
CA GLU A 227 -0.48 -3.51 15.45
C GLU A 227 0.73 -3.24 14.56
N CYS A 228 1.95 -3.28 15.10
CA CYS A 228 3.15 -3.07 14.32
C CYS A 228 3.41 -4.18 13.30
N SER A 229 3.12 -5.43 13.67
CA SER A 229 3.20 -6.57 12.77
C SER A 229 2.26 -6.40 11.57
N GLN A 230 1.01 -6.03 11.83
CA GLN A 230 0.02 -5.77 10.78
C GLN A 230 0.38 -4.53 9.95
N ALA A 231 0.85 -3.45 10.59
CA ALA A 231 1.20 -2.21 9.90
C ALA A 231 2.37 -2.38 8.92
N LEU A 232 3.38 -3.17 9.30
CA LEU A 232 4.55 -3.42 8.47
C LEU A 232 4.34 -4.58 7.48
N GLY A 233 3.62 -5.62 7.88
CA GLY A 233 3.40 -6.83 7.11
C GLY A 233 2.31 -6.72 6.05
N GLN A 234 1.21 -6.04 6.35
CA GLN A 234 0.16 -5.80 5.35
C GLN A 234 0.53 -4.64 4.44
N LYS A 235 0.83 -4.98 3.19
CA LYS A 235 1.21 -4.04 2.13
C LYS A 235 0.07 -3.84 1.14
N ASN A 236 0.05 -2.68 0.50
CA ASN A 236 -0.88 -2.40 -0.60
C ASN A 236 -0.49 -3.10 -1.90
#